data_ea265b30f021514ec8894c74c6994d4c
#
_entry.id   ea265b30f021514ec8894c74c6994d4c
#
_cell.length_a   1.000
_cell.length_b   1.000
_cell.length_c   1.000
_cell.angle_alpha   90.00
_cell.angle_beta   90.00
_cell.angle_gamma   90.00
#
_symmetry.space_group_name_H-M   'P 1'
#
loop_
_entity.id
_entity.type
_entity.pdbx_description
1 polymer ?
#
loop_
_entity_poly.entity_id
_entity_poly.type
_entity_poly.pdbx_seq_one_letter_code
_entity_poly.pdbx_strand_id
1 'polypeptide(L)'
;MCPQRVCLQYDASVLHQNSLIGCKVQRLPEGSTERYTRWINSLTQDQLITQVYTSHGPTVVMPTWFCSRKLFLKVGPFDEGGKGVPEDLLFFYQILRQGGGLFRVDKSLLVYRYHEKAATHSVTEETIWKLRVDFLQERVLSQWQTFTIWNAGKQGRKLYRSLSQTNQKKVKAFCDVDENKIQKGFYTYEESKERPKPKVPILHYKDASGPFIICVKLDMTGGVLEENLNSLQLKEGKDYYHFN
;
A
#
# COMPACT_ATOMS: atom_id res chain seq x y z
N MET A 1 5.97 -16.11 20.78
CA MET A 1 6.71 -14.85 20.99
C MET A 1 8.09 -15.19 21.53
N CYS A 2 9.13 -14.63 20.91
CA CYS A 2 10.51 -14.85 21.39
C CYS A 2 10.75 -14.06 22.68
N PRO A 3 11.53 -14.60 23.65
CA PRO A 3 11.75 -13.94 24.94
C PRO A 3 12.30 -12.52 24.84
N GLN A 4 13.18 -12.27 23.87
CA GLN A 4 13.84 -10.96 23.66
C GLN A 4 12.94 -9.90 23.02
N ARG A 5 11.73 -10.24 22.56
CA ARG A 5 10.88 -9.34 21.78
C ARG A 5 10.59 -8.04 22.49
N VAL A 6 10.13 -8.11 23.73
CA VAL A 6 9.72 -6.92 24.49
C VAL A 6 10.90 -5.98 24.71
N CYS A 7 12.05 -6.52 25.10
CA CYS A 7 13.27 -5.73 25.31
C CYS A 7 13.69 -5.02 24.02
N LEU A 8 13.85 -5.74 22.91
CA LEU A 8 14.30 -5.17 21.65
C LEU A 8 13.31 -4.13 21.06
N GLN A 9 11.99 -4.37 21.20
CA GLN A 9 11.01 -3.39 20.75
C GLN A 9 10.91 -2.18 21.68
N TYR A 10 11.16 -2.35 22.98
CA TYR A 10 11.26 -1.25 23.92
C TYR A 10 12.47 -0.36 23.60
N ASP A 11 13.65 -0.94 23.42
CA ASP A 11 14.87 -0.21 23.07
C ASP A 11 14.66 0.59 21.76
N ALA A 12 14.05 -0.05 20.75
CA ALA A 12 13.69 0.62 19.52
C ALA A 12 12.70 1.78 19.75
N SER A 13 11.73 1.62 20.65
CA SER A 13 10.72 2.67 20.93
C SER A 13 11.29 3.89 21.64
N VAL A 14 12.38 3.72 22.38
CA VAL A 14 13.11 4.82 23.01
C VAL A 14 13.82 5.67 21.94
N LEU A 15 14.40 5.02 20.94
CA LEU A 15 15.10 5.68 19.83
C LEU A 15 14.13 6.27 18.79
N HIS A 16 13.00 5.61 18.54
CA HIS A 16 12.00 6.01 17.55
C HIS A 16 10.71 6.44 18.25
N GLN A 17 10.78 7.54 18.98
CA GLN A 17 9.62 8.11 19.66
C GLN A 17 8.52 8.48 18.66
N ASN A 18 7.26 8.41 19.10
CA ASN A 18 6.08 8.65 18.26
C ASN A 18 5.94 7.68 17.06
N SER A 19 6.51 6.46 17.17
CA SER A 19 6.45 5.45 16.13
C SER A 19 5.76 4.17 16.59
N LEU A 20 5.10 3.51 15.65
CA LEU A 20 4.65 2.13 15.78
C LEU A 20 5.82 1.21 15.48
N ILE A 21 6.22 0.41 16.46
CA ILE A 21 7.33 -0.51 16.34
C ILE A 21 6.81 -1.90 16.04
N GLY A 22 7.32 -2.53 15.00
CA GLY A 22 7.06 -3.92 14.65
C GLY A 22 8.31 -4.78 14.69
N CYS A 23 8.19 -6.03 14.30
CA CYS A 23 9.30 -6.95 14.05
C CYS A 23 8.97 -7.90 12.90
N LYS A 24 9.98 -8.62 12.39
CA LYS A 24 9.76 -9.72 11.44
C LYS A 24 9.02 -10.89 12.11
N VAL A 25 8.37 -11.71 11.28
CA VAL A 25 7.56 -12.84 11.73
C VAL A 25 7.96 -14.14 11.03
N GLN A 26 7.70 -15.26 11.70
CA GLN A 26 7.59 -16.59 11.08
C GLN A 26 6.12 -17.00 11.05
N ARG A 27 5.72 -17.71 10.00
CA ARG A 27 4.38 -18.27 9.90
C ARG A 27 4.38 -19.77 10.23
N LEU A 28 3.30 -20.22 10.85
CA LEU A 28 2.97 -21.64 11.03
C LEU A 28 1.57 -21.89 10.48
N PRO A 29 1.32 -23.00 9.78
CA PRO A 29 2.32 -23.97 9.29
C PRO A 29 3.37 -23.31 8.38
N GLU A 30 4.54 -23.95 8.28
CA GLU A 30 5.59 -23.51 7.34
C GLU A 30 5.04 -23.45 5.91
N GLY A 31 5.44 -22.43 5.14
CA GLY A 31 4.90 -22.17 3.81
C GLY A 31 3.54 -21.48 3.77
N SER A 32 2.84 -21.32 4.90
CA SER A 32 1.57 -20.59 4.90
C SER A 32 1.78 -19.11 4.59
N THR A 33 0.95 -18.57 3.66
CA THR A 33 1.03 -17.17 3.21
C THR A 33 2.46 -16.72 2.82
N GLU A 34 3.22 -17.59 2.16
CA GLU A 34 4.65 -17.39 1.87
C GLU A 34 4.92 -16.06 1.15
N ARG A 35 4.15 -15.74 0.12
CA ARG A 35 4.29 -14.49 -0.63
C ARG A 35 4.14 -13.25 0.26
N TYR A 36 3.13 -13.24 1.13
CA TYR A 36 2.92 -12.16 2.09
C TYR A 36 4.07 -12.10 3.11
N THR A 37 4.47 -13.26 3.65
CA THR A 37 5.52 -13.34 4.67
C THR A 37 6.87 -12.89 4.13
N ARG A 38 7.19 -13.26 2.88
CA ARG A 38 8.39 -12.79 2.19
C ARG A 38 8.34 -11.27 2.01
N TRP A 39 7.24 -10.73 1.46
CA TRP A 39 7.08 -9.29 1.26
C TRP A 39 7.24 -8.52 2.58
N ILE A 40 6.47 -8.84 3.62
CA ILE A 40 6.48 -8.08 4.88
C ILE A 40 7.85 -8.12 5.58
N ASN A 41 8.58 -9.24 5.48
CA ASN A 41 9.89 -9.40 6.08
C ASN A 41 11.03 -8.77 5.25
N SER A 42 10.84 -8.56 3.95
CA SER A 42 11.85 -8.00 3.05
C SER A 42 11.80 -6.49 2.92
N LEU A 43 10.69 -5.84 3.34
CA LEU A 43 10.58 -4.38 3.28
C LEU A 43 11.79 -3.71 3.93
N THR A 44 12.34 -2.70 3.28
CA THR A 44 13.31 -1.79 3.90
C THR A 44 12.61 -0.83 4.86
N GLN A 45 13.37 -0.12 5.67
CA GLN A 45 12.81 0.86 6.61
C GLN A 45 12.02 1.96 5.88
N ASP A 46 12.50 2.42 4.73
CA ASP A 46 11.81 3.42 3.91
C ASP A 46 10.51 2.85 3.30
N GLN A 47 10.55 1.58 2.88
CA GLN A 47 9.37 0.92 2.32
C GLN A 47 8.24 0.70 3.34
N LEU A 48 8.53 0.72 4.64
CA LEU A 48 7.46 0.70 5.65
C LEU A 48 6.50 1.88 5.49
N ILE A 49 6.97 3.02 4.99
CA ILE A 49 6.15 4.23 4.76
C ILE A 49 5.64 4.30 3.30
N THR A 50 6.44 3.89 2.33
CA THR A 50 6.09 4.07 0.91
C THR A 50 5.15 2.99 0.38
N GLN A 51 5.13 1.79 0.99
CA GLN A 51 4.27 0.68 0.56
C GLN A 51 2.97 0.51 1.37
N VAL A 52 2.57 1.51 2.14
CA VAL A 52 1.33 1.49 2.95
C VAL A 52 0.04 1.48 2.12
N TYR A 53 0.14 1.68 0.81
CA TYR A 53 -1.00 1.70 -0.12
C TYR A 53 -1.22 0.36 -0.83
N THR A 54 -0.43 -0.67 -0.54
CA THR A 54 -0.54 -2.00 -1.15
C THR A 54 -1.70 -2.81 -0.58
N SER A 55 -2.12 -3.87 -1.28
CA SER A 55 -3.22 -4.74 -0.84
C SER A 55 -2.88 -5.61 0.37
N HIS A 56 -1.63 -5.62 0.79
CA HIS A 56 -1.16 -6.44 1.90
C HIS A 56 -1.48 -5.86 3.29
N GLY A 57 -2.02 -4.63 3.36
CA GLY A 57 -2.38 -3.98 4.62
C GLY A 57 -1.19 -3.31 5.32
N PRO A 58 -1.21 -3.24 6.65
CA PRO A 58 -0.14 -2.62 7.43
C PRO A 58 1.25 -3.18 7.11
N THR A 59 2.22 -2.32 6.91
CA THR A 59 3.61 -2.69 6.59
C THR A 59 4.40 -3.21 7.80
N VAL A 60 3.79 -3.21 8.97
CA VAL A 60 4.22 -3.93 10.16
C VAL A 60 3.07 -4.80 10.65
N VAL A 61 3.33 -6.08 10.88
CA VAL A 61 2.30 -7.07 11.22
C VAL A 61 1.65 -6.73 12.56
N MET A 62 0.31 -6.61 12.60
CA MET A 62 -0.43 -6.15 13.78
C MET A 62 -0.06 -6.90 15.10
N PRO A 63 0.03 -8.23 15.16
CA PRO A 63 0.44 -8.93 16.37
C PRO A 63 1.86 -8.59 16.88
N THR A 64 2.66 -7.87 16.08
CA THR A 64 3.99 -7.41 16.50
C THR A 64 4.00 -5.99 17.06
N TRP A 65 2.90 -5.27 16.99
CA TRP A 65 2.86 -3.87 17.34
C TRP A 65 3.27 -3.60 18.78
N PHE A 66 4.07 -2.57 18.93
CA PHE A 66 4.53 -2.04 20.18
C PHE A 66 4.61 -0.50 20.02
N CYS A 67 4.04 0.23 20.93
CA CYS A 67 4.11 1.70 20.93
C CYS A 67 4.01 2.24 22.35
N SER A 68 4.34 3.52 22.52
CA SER A 68 4.14 4.19 23.78
C SER A 68 2.65 4.35 24.09
N ARG A 69 2.28 4.30 25.38
CA ARG A 69 0.91 4.61 25.83
C ARG A 69 0.47 6.01 25.36
N LYS A 70 1.39 6.97 25.33
CA LYS A 70 1.12 8.33 24.85
C LYS A 70 0.67 8.33 23.38
N LEU A 71 1.36 7.59 22.51
CA LEU A 71 0.99 7.47 21.11
C LEU A 71 -0.38 6.80 20.97
N PHE A 72 -0.61 5.69 21.67
CA PHE A 72 -1.88 4.98 21.65
C PHE A 72 -3.06 5.89 22.05
N LEU A 73 -2.92 6.63 23.16
CA LEU A 73 -3.97 7.53 23.63
C LEU A 73 -4.18 8.73 22.68
N LYS A 74 -3.12 9.19 22.00
CA LYS A 74 -3.22 10.25 20.99
C LYS A 74 -3.98 9.79 19.75
N VAL A 75 -3.71 8.56 19.28
CA VAL A 75 -4.34 7.98 18.08
C VAL A 75 -5.81 7.64 18.34
N GLY A 76 -6.12 7.20 19.54
CA GLY A 76 -7.45 6.76 19.95
C GLY A 76 -7.60 5.25 19.97
N PRO A 77 -8.77 4.75 20.38
CA PRO A 77 -9.06 3.32 20.47
C PRO A 77 -9.14 2.67 19.08
N PHE A 78 -9.04 1.34 19.04
CA PHE A 78 -9.43 0.58 17.88
C PHE A 78 -10.93 0.75 17.59
N ASP A 79 -11.29 0.64 16.32
CA ASP A 79 -12.72 0.55 15.94
C ASP A 79 -13.27 -0.82 16.36
N GLU A 80 -14.25 -0.81 17.25
CA GLU A 80 -14.89 -2.01 17.80
C GLU A 80 -16.19 -2.38 17.10
N GLY A 81 -16.39 -1.92 15.85
CA GLY A 81 -17.60 -2.19 15.05
C GLY A 81 -17.84 -3.66 14.67
N GLY A 82 -16.96 -4.57 15.10
CA GLY A 82 -17.14 -6.02 14.98
C GLY A 82 -16.72 -6.60 13.63
N LYS A 83 -17.41 -7.67 13.19
CA LYS A 83 -17.07 -8.36 11.94
C LYS A 83 -17.13 -7.44 10.74
N GLY A 84 -16.09 -7.51 9.90
CA GLY A 84 -16.01 -6.73 8.66
C GLY A 84 -15.32 -5.37 8.82
N VAL A 85 -14.95 -4.96 10.03
CA VAL A 85 -14.15 -3.77 10.28
C VAL A 85 -12.66 -4.16 10.25
N PRO A 86 -11.83 -3.53 9.40
CA PRO A 86 -10.37 -3.71 9.42
C PRO A 86 -9.74 -2.77 10.47
N GLU A 87 -9.95 -3.05 11.74
CA GLU A 87 -9.55 -2.22 12.87
C GLU A 87 -8.04 -1.94 12.91
N ASP A 88 -7.25 -2.91 12.48
CA ASP A 88 -5.80 -2.78 12.37
C ASP A 88 -5.40 -1.77 11.27
N LEU A 89 -5.99 -1.86 10.09
CA LEU A 89 -5.69 -0.93 9.00
C LEU A 89 -6.15 0.49 9.33
N LEU A 90 -7.31 0.64 9.95
CA LEU A 90 -7.85 1.94 10.38
C LEU A 90 -6.93 2.59 11.41
N PHE A 91 -6.52 1.85 12.45
CA PHE A 91 -5.60 2.33 13.48
C PHE A 91 -4.23 2.68 12.89
N PHE A 92 -3.70 1.83 12.00
CA PHE A 92 -2.45 2.04 11.30
C PHE A 92 -2.45 3.35 10.49
N TYR A 93 -3.51 3.58 9.70
CA TYR A 93 -3.64 4.82 8.94
C TYR A 93 -3.82 6.04 9.84
N GLN A 94 -4.51 5.89 10.98
CA GLN A 94 -4.66 6.97 11.92
C GLN A 94 -3.34 7.40 12.57
N ILE A 95 -2.45 6.45 12.87
CA ILE A 95 -1.07 6.77 13.31
C ILE A 95 -0.38 7.65 12.26
N LEU A 96 -0.41 7.25 11.00
CA LEU A 96 0.24 7.97 9.91
C LEU A 96 -0.38 9.37 9.68
N ARG A 97 -1.71 9.50 9.77
CA ARG A 97 -2.41 10.80 9.68
C ARG A 97 -1.95 11.78 10.73
N GLN A 98 -1.65 11.29 11.92
CA GLN A 98 -1.19 12.13 13.05
C GLN A 98 0.32 12.36 13.06
N GLY A 99 1.03 12.01 11.99
CA GLY A 99 2.47 12.18 11.87
C GLY A 99 3.28 11.17 12.68
N GLY A 100 2.67 10.03 13.05
CA GLY A 100 3.40 8.93 13.66
C GLY A 100 4.32 8.24 12.66
N GLY A 101 5.46 7.74 13.13
CA GLY A 101 6.41 6.97 12.33
C GLY A 101 6.16 5.45 12.38
N LEU A 102 6.89 4.74 11.55
CA LEU A 102 6.95 3.28 11.56
C LEU A 102 8.40 2.83 11.71
N PHE A 103 8.63 1.83 12.52
CA PHE A 103 9.94 1.20 12.66
C PHE A 103 9.80 -0.31 12.82
N ARG A 104 10.67 -1.08 12.20
CA ARG A 104 10.70 -2.53 12.33
C ARG A 104 12.04 -3.02 12.85
N VAL A 105 12.02 -3.70 13.99
CA VAL A 105 13.17 -4.47 14.46
C VAL A 105 13.44 -5.60 13.46
N ASP A 106 14.63 -5.62 12.89
CA ASP A 106 15.00 -6.52 11.80
C ASP A 106 15.37 -7.94 12.27
N LYS A 107 14.56 -8.46 13.20
CA LYS A 107 14.66 -9.82 13.74
C LYS A 107 13.28 -10.47 13.75
N SER A 108 13.25 -11.80 13.49
CA SER A 108 12.02 -12.59 13.60
C SER A 108 11.73 -12.89 15.07
N LEU A 109 10.85 -12.11 15.67
CA LEU A 109 10.58 -12.15 17.12
C LEU A 109 9.18 -12.68 17.45
N LEU A 110 8.37 -12.98 16.45
CA LEU A 110 7.03 -13.53 16.59
C LEU A 110 6.82 -14.71 15.66
N VAL A 111 6.34 -15.82 16.21
CA VAL A 111 5.76 -16.93 15.44
C VAL A 111 4.25 -16.70 15.38
N TYR A 112 3.72 -16.52 14.16
CA TYR A 112 2.31 -16.23 13.92
C TYR A 112 1.64 -17.40 13.21
N ARG A 113 0.70 -18.04 13.93
CA ARG A 113 -0.05 -19.17 13.38
C ARG A 113 -1.16 -18.68 12.45
N TYR A 114 -1.11 -19.19 11.22
CA TYR A 114 -2.21 -19.01 10.27
C TYR A 114 -3.30 -20.05 10.51
N HIS A 115 -4.55 -19.69 10.37
CA HIS A 115 -5.68 -20.61 10.33
C HIS A 115 -6.80 -20.05 9.45
N GLU A 116 -7.56 -20.97 8.81
CA GLU A 116 -8.58 -20.61 7.83
C GLU A 116 -9.76 -19.82 8.42
N LYS A 117 -10.00 -19.94 9.72
CA LYS A 117 -11.07 -19.21 10.43
C LYS A 117 -10.60 -17.87 11.02
N ALA A 118 -9.51 -17.29 10.49
CA ALA A 118 -9.02 -16.00 10.96
C ALA A 118 -10.05 -14.89 10.67
N ALA A 119 -10.20 -13.95 11.60
CA ALA A 119 -11.12 -12.82 11.49
C ALA A 119 -10.87 -11.95 10.23
N THR A 120 -9.63 -11.91 9.75
CA THR A 120 -9.22 -11.24 8.51
C THR A 120 -10.10 -11.61 7.30
N HIS A 121 -10.63 -12.84 7.25
CA HIS A 121 -11.50 -13.28 6.15
C HIS A 121 -12.91 -12.67 6.19
N SER A 122 -13.28 -11.97 7.26
CA SER A 122 -14.58 -11.30 7.36
C SER A 122 -14.59 -9.91 6.73
N VAL A 123 -13.43 -9.32 6.45
CA VAL A 123 -13.31 -8.00 5.83
C VAL A 123 -13.37 -8.13 4.32
N THR A 124 -14.24 -7.35 3.66
CA THR A 124 -14.40 -7.42 2.21
C THR A 124 -13.23 -6.73 1.48
N GLU A 125 -12.86 -7.25 0.31
CA GLU A 125 -11.86 -6.61 -0.56
C GLU A 125 -12.26 -5.16 -0.91
N GLU A 126 -13.57 -4.90 -1.06
CA GLU A 126 -14.06 -3.56 -1.39
C GLU A 126 -13.86 -2.55 -0.25
N THR A 127 -14.07 -2.98 1.00
CA THR A 127 -13.79 -2.16 2.19
C THR A 127 -12.30 -1.77 2.24
N ILE A 128 -11.41 -2.74 2.10
CA ILE A 128 -9.96 -2.49 2.08
C ILE A 128 -9.58 -1.59 0.90
N TRP A 129 -10.14 -1.87 -0.28
CA TRP A 129 -9.89 -1.06 -1.49
C TRP A 129 -10.26 0.41 -1.26
N LYS A 130 -11.46 0.68 -0.76
CA LYS A 130 -11.94 2.03 -0.49
C LYS A 130 -11.01 2.77 0.49
N LEU A 131 -10.68 2.15 1.62
CA LEU A 131 -9.79 2.77 2.63
C LEU A 131 -8.42 3.12 2.04
N ARG A 132 -7.86 2.25 1.22
CA ARG A 132 -6.57 2.47 0.56
C ARG A 132 -6.66 3.62 -0.47
N VAL A 133 -7.72 3.67 -1.27
CA VAL A 133 -7.96 4.77 -2.22
C VAL A 133 -8.09 6.09 -1.49
N ASP A 134 -8.89 6.14 -0.44
CA ASP A 134 -9.10 7.36 0.34
C ASP A 134 -7.77 7.84 0.95
N PHE A 135 -6.98 6.92 1.52
CA PHE A 135 -5.69 7.24 2.11
C PHE A 135 -4.64 7.69 1.07
N LEU A 136 -4.63 7.06 -0.13
CA LEU A 136 -3.79 7.49 -1.25
C LEU A 136 -4.15 8.90 -1.71
N GLN A 137 -5.45 9.19 -1.86
CA GLN A 137 -5.93 10.51 -2.26
C GLN A 137 -5.54 11.58 -1.25
N GLU A 138 -5.70 11.28 0.04
CA GLU A 138 -5.39 12.19 1.13
C GLU A 138 -3.89 12.49 1.22
N ARG A 139 -3.04 11.47 1.15
CA ARG A 139 -1.62 11.58 1.50
C ARG A 139 -0.70 11.87 0.32
N VAL A 140 -1.07 11.44 -0.88
CA VAL A 140 -0.23 11.52 -2.07
C VAL A 140 -0.86 12.43 -3.12
N LEU A 141 -2.09 12.10 -3.57
CA LEU A 141 -2.68 12.81 -4.68
C LEU A 141 -3.12 14.24 -4.33
N SER A 142 -3.31 14.55 -3.05
CA SER A 142 -3.51 15.94 -2.59
C SER A 142 -2.33 16.85 -2.90
N GLN A 143 -1.11 16.30 -2.90
CA GLN A 143 0.14 17.03 -3.12
C GLN A 143 0.55 17.09 -4.60
N TRP A 144 0.06 16.19 -5.42
CA TRP A 144 0.39 16.11 -6.83
C TRP A 144 -0.58 16.92 -7.71
N GLN A 145 -0.07 17.68 -8.64
CA GLN A 145 -0.90 18.39 -9.61
C GLN A 145 -1.40 17.47 -10.72
N THR A 146 -0.53 16.58 -11.19
CA THR A 146 -0.86 15.57 -12.21
C THR A 146 -0.07 14.28 -11.94
N PHE A 147 -0.54 13.16 -12.48
CA PHE A 147 0.17 11.87 -12.35
C PHE A 147 -0.25 10.89 -13.47
N THR A 148 0.54 9.85 -13.63
CA THR A 148 0.30 8.74 -14.55
C THR A 148 -0.02 7.48 -13.78
N ILE A 149 -1.00 6.69 -14.24
CA ILE A 149 -1.30 5.37 -13.68
C ILE A 149 -0.55 4.32 -14.50
N TRP A 150 0.37 3.61 -13.86
CA TRP A 150 1.09 2.50 -14.49
C TRP A 150 0.27 1.21 -14.37
N ASN A 151 -0.18 0.69 -15.45
CA ASN A 151 -1.06 -0.41 -15.76
C ASN A 151 -2.40 0.07 -16.35
N ALA A 152 -2.53 0.00 -17.66
CA ALA A 152 -3.77 0.29 -18.39
C ALA A 152 -4.80 -0.87 -18.35
N GLY A 153 -4.56 -1.90 -17.53
CA GLY A 153 -5.43 -3.06 -17.35
C GLY A 153 -6.47 -2.88 -16.24
N LYS A 154 -6.98 -4.02 -15.73
CA LYS A 154 -8.09 -4.07 -14.77
C LYS A 154 -7.84 -3.22 -13.51
N GLN A 155 -6.67 -3.36 -12.90
CA GLN A 155 -6.35 -2.68 -11.63
C GLN A 155 -6.22 -1.17 -11.79
N GLY A 156 -5.44 -0.71 -12.77
CA GLY A 156 -5.28 0.73 -12.98
C GLY A 156 -6.61 1.40 -13.37
N ARG A 157 -7.44 0.74 -14.20
CA ARG A 157 -8.79 1.24 -14.53
C ARG A 157 -9.72 1.23 -13.31
N LYS A 158 -9.63 0.22 -12.43
CA LYS A 158 -10.37 0.19 -11.17
C LYS A 158 -9.95 1.37 -10.29
N LEU A 159 -8.64 1.62 -10.15
CA LEU A 159 -8.16 2.79 -9.41
C LEU A 159 -8.74 4.07 -9.99
N TYR A 160 -8.59 4.31 -11.30
CA TYR A 160 -9.10 5.52 -11.95
C TYR A 160 -10.59 5.78 -11.64
N ARG A 161 -11.44 4.74 -11.78
CA ARG A 161 -12.87 4.84 -11.49
C ARG A 161 -13.19 5.10 -10.01
N SER A 162 -12.30 4.67 -9.11
CA SER A 162 -12.46 4.85 -7.66
C SER A 162 -12.00 6.22 -7.16
N LEU A 163 -11.28 6.98 -7.99
CA LEU A 163 -10.84 8.33 -7.63
C LEU A 163 -11.99 9.33 -7.63
N SER A 164 -11.88 10.38 -6.80
CA SER A 164 -12.73 11.56 -6.88
C SER A 164 -12.61 12.23 -8.26
N GLN A 165 -13.63 12.94 -8.70
CA GLN A 165 -13.60 13.68 -9.98
C GLN A 165 -12.38 14.63 -10.07
N THR A 166 -12.04 15.29 -8.97
CA THR A 166 -10.87 16.17 -8.89
C THR A 166 -9.57 15.40 -9.19
N ASN A 167 -9.40 14.20 -8.61
CA ASN A 167 -8.21 13.41 -8.83
C ASN A 167 -8.22 12.66 -10.16
N GLN A 168 -9.39 12.30 -10.71
CA GLN A 168 -9.50 11.78 -12.08
C GLN A 168 -8.96 12.79 -13.11
N LYS A 169 -9.26 14.08 -12.94
CA LYS A 169 -8.75 15.16 -13.81
C LYS A 169 -7.24 15.36 -13.72
N LYS A 170 -6.59 14.92 -12.66
CA LYS A 170 -5.13 14.94 -12.53
C LYS A 170 -4.43 13.80 -13.27
N VAL A 171 -5.15 12.77 -13.72
CA VAL A 171 -4.56 11.65 -14.45
C VAL A 171 -4.23 12.08 -15.87
N LYS A 172 -2.93 12.22 -16.17
CA LYS A 172 -2.45 12.60 -17.50
C LYS A 172 -2.58 11.47 -18.51
N ALA A 173 -2.22 10.26 -18.09
CA ALA A 173 -2.18 9.08 -18.92
C ALA A 173 -2.26 7.80 -18.08
N PHE A 174 -2.59 6.71 -18.75
CA PHE A 174 -2.12 5.37 -18.34
C PHE A 174 -0.79 5.08 -19.03
N CYS A 175 0.06 4.27 -18.44
CA CYS A 175 1.16 3.65 -19.17
C CYS A 175 1.20 2.14 -18.96
N ASP A 176 1.70 1.44 -19.95
CA ASP A 176 1.79 -0.03 -19.95
C ASP A 176 2.99 -0.49 -20.78
N VAL A 177 3.30 -1.78 -20.72
CA VAL A 177 4.28 -2.47 -21.57
C VAL A 177 3.59 -3.28 -22.68
N ASP A 178 2.28 -3.48 -22.60
CA ASP A 178 1.48 -4.30 -23.51
C ASP A 178 1.11 -3.49 -24.76
N GLU A 179 1.73 -3.84 -25.87
CA GLU A 179 1.52 -3.24 -27.20
C GLU A 179 0.04 -3.16 -27.60
N ASN A 180 -0.75 -4.20 -27.31
CA ASN A 180 -2.18 -4.23 -27.64
C ASN A 180 -2.98 -3.14 -26.92
N LYS A 181 -2.56 -2.80 -25.70
CA LYS A 181 -3.21 -1.73 -24.93
C LYS A 181 -2.77 -0.36 -25.44
N ILE A 182 -1.47 -0.21 -25.78
CA ILE A 182 -0.88 1.01 -26.29
C ILE A 182 -1.50 1.38 -27.64
N GLN A 183 -1.65 0.42 -28.54
CA GLN A 183 -2.25 0.62 -29.87
C GLN A 183 -3.71 1.10 -29.81
N LYS A 184 -4.45 0.84 -28.73
CA LYS A 184 -5.79 1.41 -28.50
C LYS A 184 -5.77 2.93 -28.33
N GLY A 185 -4.63 3.50 -27.98
CA GLY A 185 -4.39 4.93 -27.84
C GLY A 185 -4.99 5.58 -26.59
N PHE A 186 -6.18 5.15 -26.14
CA PHE A 186 -6.84 5.72 -24.97
C PHE A 186 -7.82 4.77 -24.30
N TYR A 187 -8.06 5.01 -23.02
CA TYR A 187 -9.14 4.44 -22.22
C TYR A 187 -10.31 5.44 -22.17
N THR A 188 -11.51 5.01 -22.50
CA THR A 188 -12.75 5.78 -22.30
C THR A 188 -13.48 5.28 -21.05
N TYR A 189 -13.83 6.19 -20.16
CA TYR A 189 -14.63 5.85 -18.98
C TYR A 189 -16.12 5.89 -19.34
N GLU A 190 -16.65 4.76 -19.86
CA GLU A 190 -18.00 4.63 -20.36
C GLU A 190 -19.09 4.87 -19.32
N GLU A 191 -18.82 4.49 -18.05
CA GLU A 191 -19.79 4.62 -16.95
C GLU A 191 -19.87 6.04 -16.38
N SER A 192 -18.96 6.97 -16.79
CA SER A 192 -18.98 8.35 -16.35
C SER A 192 -20.28 9.05 -16.75
N LYS A 193 -20.78 9.92 -15.88
CA LYS A 193 -21.92 10.81 -16.17
C LYS A 193 -21.52 12.03 -16.99
N GLU A 194 -20.24 12.34 -17.09
CA GLU A 194 -19.74 13.49 -17.84
C GLU A 194 -19.98 13.34 -19.35
N ARG A 195 -20.15 14.46 -20.04
CA ARG A 195 -20.26 14.53 -21.49
C ARG A 195 -19.37 15.65 -22.01
N PRO A 196 -18.42 15.40 -22.95
CA PRO A 196 -18.09 14.07 -23.48
C PRO A 196 -17.50 13.13 -22.42
N LYS A 197 -17.58 11.82 -22.65
CA LYS A 197 -16.98 10.80 -21.77
C LYS A 197 -15.49 11.09 -21.58
N PRO A 198 -14.96 10.99 -20.34
CA PRO A 198 -13.53 11.14 -20.10
C PRO A 198 -12.72 10.14 -20.89
N LYS A 199 -11.68 10.62 -21.57
CA LYS A 199 -10.71 9.83 -22.31
C LYS A 199 -9.33 10.09 -21.74
N VAL A 200 -8.62 9.02 -21.40
CA VAL A 200 -7.27 9.06 -20.83
C VAL A 200 -6.34 8.34 -21.80
N PRO A 201 -5.28 8.97 -22.30
CA PRO A 201 -4.34 8.33 -23.23
C PRO A 201 -3.63 7.15 -22.60
N ILE A 202 -3.24 6.17 -23.42
CA ILE A 202 -2.43 5.02 -23.03
C ILE A 202 -1.09 5.14 -23.76
N LEU A 203 -0.01 5.22 -23.02
CA LEU A 203 1.34 5.41 -23.54
C LEU A 203 2.21 4.19 -23.23
N HIS A 204 3.28 4.01 -24.00
CA HIS A 204 4.36 3.14 -23.55
C HIS A 204 5.04 3.79 -22.31
N TYR A 205 5.48 2.97 -21.34
CA TYR A 205 6.01 3.50 -20.09
C TYR A 205 7.24 4.43 -20.28
N LYS A 206 8.03 4.25 -21.34
CA LYS A 206 9.17 5.10 -21.66
C LYS A 206 8.77 6.50 -22.16
N ASP A 207 7.56 6.62 -22.73
CA ASP A 207 7.03 7.88 -23.27
C ASP A 207 6.16 8.61 -22.24
N ALA A 208 5.89 7.97 -21.11
CA ALA A 208 5.09 8.54 -20.05
C ALA A 208 5.94 9.34 -19.06
N SER A 209 5.34 10.36 -18.46
CA SER A 209 6.00 11.17 -17.42
C SER A 209 5.33 11.01 -16.07
N GLY A 210 6.15 10.97 -15.02
CA GLY A 210 5.69 10.86 -13.63
C GLY A 210 5.11 12.16 -13.06
N PRO A 211 4.77 12.14 -11.77
CA PRO A 211 4.88 10.98 -10.89
C PRO A 211 3.90 9.84 -11.22
N PHE A 212 4.16 8.64 -10.71
CA PHE A 212 3.40 7.45 -11.08
C PHE A 212 2.68 6.80 -9.88
N ILE A 213 1.47 6.28 -10.12
CA ILE A 213 0.84 5.29 -9.25
C ILE A 213 0.88 3.94 -9.94
N ILE A 214 1.61 2.99 -9.34
CA ILE A 214 1.88 1.68 -9.95
C ILE A 214 0.84 0.66 -9.50
N CYS A 215 -0.03 0.26 -10.43
CA CYS A 215 -1.09 -0.72 -10.20
C CYS A 215 -0.72 -2.13 -10.70
N VAL A 216 0.56 -2.47 -10.60
CA VAL A 216 1.08 -3.81 -10.93
C VAL A 216 1.32 -4.57 -9.64
N LYS A 217 0.89 -5.84 -9.59
CA LYS A 217 1.11 -6.68 -8.40
C LYS A 217 2.59 -6.92 -8.20
N LEU A 218 3.06 -6.68 -6.98
CA LEU A 218 4.42 -6.99 -6.55
C LEU A 218 4.71 -8.49 -6.75
N ASP A 219 5.95 -8.83 -7.04
CA ASP A 219 6.47 -10.20 -7.26
C ASP A 219 5.76 -11.02 -8.37
N MET A 220 5.05 -10.35 -9.29
CA MET A 220 4.32 -11.05 -10.37
C MET A 220 4.92 -10.81 -11.76
N THR A 221 5.98 -10.01 -11.86
CA THR A 221 6.61 -9.64 -13.14
C THR A 221 7.98 -10.29 -13.34
N GLY A 222 8.44 -11.12 -12.38
CA GLY A 222 9.77 -11.73 -12.46
C GLY A 222 10.93 -10.73 -12.49
N GLY A 223 10.73 -9.51 -11.92
CA GLY A 223 11.73 -8.44 -11.89
C GLY A 223 11.61 -7.41 -13.02
N VAL A 224 10.80 -7.67 -14.05
CA VAL A 224 10.68 -6.76 -15.22
C VAL A 224 10.17 -5.38 -14.82
N LEU A 225 9.25 -5.28 -13.87
CA LEU A 225 8.77 -3.97 -13.38
C LEU A 225 9.91 -3.18 -12.74
N GLU A 226 10.67 -3.82 -11.87
CA GLU A 226 11.79 -3.24 -11.14
C GLU A 226 12.90 -2.78 -12.12
N GLU A 227 13.21 -3.58 -13.13
CA GLU A 227 14.14 -3.21 -14.20
C GLU A 227 13.65 -1.98 -14.98
N ASN A 228 12.36 -1.91 -15.31
CA ASN A 228 11.77 -0.76 -15.99
C ASN A 228 11.84 0.51 -15.13
N LEU A 229 11.54 0.41 -13.82
CA LEU A 229 11.64 1.54 -12.89
C LEU A 229 13.10 2.04 -12.76
N ASN A 230 14.04 1.10 -12.65
CA ASN A 230 15.48 1.42 -12.60
C ASN A 230 15.96 2.08 -13.90
N SER A 231 15.50 1.61 -15.06
CA SER A 231 15.85 2.20 -16.35
C SER A 231 15.44 3.67 -16.50
N LEU A 232 14.38 4.07 -15.79
CA LEU A 232 13.89 5.45 -15.71
C LEU A 232 14.45 6.22 -14.51
N GLN A 233 15.31 5.59 -13.69
CA GLN A 233 15.92 6.17 -12.48
C GLN A 233 14.89 6.70 -11.48
N LEU A 234 13.71 6.08 -11.40
CA LEU A 234 12.62 6.48 -10.52
C LEU A 234 12.88 6.04 -9.08
N LYS A 235 12.51 6.90 -8.13
CA LYS A 235 12.66 6.68 -6.69
C LYS A 235 11.29 6.45 -6.03
N GLU A 236 11.13 5.30 -5.36
CA GLU A 236 9.95 5.00 -4.56
C GLU A 236 9.76 6.05 -3.45
N GLY A 237 8.51 6.44 -3.22
CA GLY A 237 8.17 7.47 -2.24
C GLY A 237 8.34 8.92 -2.71
N LYS A 238 8.93 9.13 -3.88
CA LYS A 238 9.10 10.44 -4.50
C LYS A 238 8.46 10.49 -5.88
N ASP A 239 8.95 9.62 -6.78
CA ASP A 239 8.54 9.61 -8.19
C ASP A 239 7.41 8.62 -8.44
N TYR A 240 7.23 7.65 -7.54
CA TYR A 240 6.12 6.70 -7.60
C TYR A 240 5.73 6.11 -6.25
N TYR A 241 4.51 5.58 -6.20
CA TYR A 241 4.00 4.72 -5.12
C TYR A 241 3.32 3.47 -5.70
N HIS A 242 3.44 2.35 -5.00
CA HIS A 242 2.72 1.11 -5.32
C HIS A 242 1.28 1.16 -4.80
N PHE A 243 0.33 0.82 -5.68
CA PHE A 243 -1.08 0.64 -5.38
C PHE A 243 -1.60 -0.60 -6.12
N ASN A 244 -1.46 -1.78 -5.50
CA ASN A 244 -1.73 -3.07 -6.17
C ASN A 244 -2.73 -3.94 -5.37
#